data_ff648ef8fc7950efe849b7b93445efd6
#
_entry.id   ff648ef8fc7950efe849b7b93445efd6
#
_cell.length_a   1.000
_cell.length_b   1.000
_cell.length_c   1.000
_cell.angle_alpha   90.00
_cell.angle_beta   90.00
_cell.angle_gamma   90.00
#
_symmetry.space_group_name_H-M   'P 1'
#
loop_
_entity.id
_entity.type
_entity.pdbx_description
1 polymer ?
#
loop_
_entity_poly.entity_id
_entity_poly.type
_entity_poly.pdbx_seq_one_letter_code
_entity_poly.pdbx_strand_id
1 'polypeptide(L)'
;LAKILPEQQGDFEKLYEALEGNPVTIRFLDPPLHEFVPTEEEDIKKLADAQGKTVEQIKTIIDSLHEFNPMMGHRGCRLAVTYPEIAKMQTSAVIRAAINVQKAHPDWNVKPEIMIPLVGDIKELKYVKKFVVETADAEIAAAGVKLEYEVGTMIEIPRAALTADEIATEADFFCFGTNDLTQMTFGFSRDDAGKFLNAYYDTKIFENDPFAKLDQNGVGKLMDMAIKLGKPVNPKLHVGICGEHGGDPSSVEFCHKIGLDYVSCSPFRVPIARLAAAQAAISNK
;
A
#
# COMPACT_ATOMS: atom_id res chain seq x y z
N LEU A 1 7.22 -18.30 -8.32
CA LEU A 1 7.36 -16.88 -8.70
C LEU A 1 7.56 -16.70 -10.21
N ALA A 2 8.38 -17.52 -10.87
CA ALA A 2 8.66 -17.39 -12.31
C ALA A 2 7.41 -17.44 -13.23
N LYS A 3 6.33 -18.10 -12.81
CA LYS A 3 5.06 -18.12 -13.52
C LYS A 3 4.18 -16.90 -13.23
N ILE A 4 4.34 -16.27 -12.06
CA ILE A 4 3.54 -15.12 -11.63
C ILE A 4 4.11 -13.81 -12.21
N LEU A 5 5.44 -13.72 -12.33
CA LEU A 5 6.09 -12.51 -12.80
C LEU A 5 5.53 -11.97 -14.13
N PRO A 6 5.41 -12.79 -15.21
CA PRO A 6 4.88 -12.27 -16.48
C PRO A 6 3.41 -11.84 -16.40
N GLU A 7 2.60 -12.46 -15.55
CA GLU A 7 1.21 -12.07 -15.35
C GLU A 7 1.13 -10.70 -14.68
N GLN A 8 1.85 -10.51 -13.57
CA GLN A 8 1.90 -9.21 -12.88
C GLN A 8 2.51 -8.11 -13.77
N GLN A 9 3.57 -8.42 -14.52
CA GLN A 9 4.16 -7.48 -15.46
C GLN A 9 3.12 -7.03 -16.50
N GLY A 10 2.37 -7.95 -17.10
CA GLY A 10 1.34 -7.63 -18.08
C GLY A 10 0.20 -6.78 -17.51
N ASP A 11 -0.16 -6.97 -16.24
CA ASP A 11 -1.16 -6.15 -15.58
C ASP A 11 -0.64 -4.73 -15.28
N PHE A 12 0.62 -4.60 -14.88
CA PHE A 12 1.24 -3.28 -14.68
C PHE A 12 1.46 -2.53 -16.00
N GLU A 13 1.77 -3.23 -17.10
CA GLU A 13 1.85 -2.61 -18.44
C GLU A 13 0.51 -1.94 -18.82
N LYS A 14 -0.61 -2.66 -18.67
CA LYS A 14 -1.95 -2.10 -18.92
C LYS A 14 -2.26 -0.89 -18.03
N LEU A 15 -1.80 -0.92 -16.77
CA LEU A 15 -1.98 0.19 -15.85
C LEU A 15 -1.19 1.42 -16.27
N TYR A 16 0.09 1.27 -16.63
CA TYR A 16 0.91 2.38 -17.13
C TYR A 16 0.38 2.94 -18.45
N GLU A 17 -0.08 2.08 -19.37
CA GLU A 17 -0.72 2.52 -20.61
C GLU A 17 -1.98 3.34 -20.34
N ALA A 18 -2.84 2.91 -19.42
CA ALA A 18 -4.08 3.60 -19.07
C ALA A 18 -3.84 4.97 -18.42
N LEU A 19 -2.67 5.18 -17.80
CA LEU A 19 -2.33 6.43 -17.11
C LEU A 19 -1.42 7.37 -17.93
N GLU A 20 -1.03 6.96 -19.15
CA GLU A 20 -0.42 7.86 -20.16
C GLU A 20 0.75 8.70 -19.63
N GLY A 21 1.67 8.08 -18.88
CA GLY A 21 2.84 8.73 -18.31
C GLY A 21 2.62 9.49 -16.99
N ASN A 22 1.41 9.45 -16.43
CA ASN A 22 1.19 9.92 -15.06
C ASN A 22 1.83 8.96 -14.04
N PRO A 23 2.25 9.46 -12.86
CA PRO A 23 2.81 8.62 -11.79
C PRO A 23 1.87 7.50 -11.36
N VAL A 24 2.44 6.33 -11.10
CA VAL A 24 1.70 5.15 -10.65
C VAL A 24 2.35 4.59 -9.42
N THR A 25 1.63 4.61 -8.31
CA THR A 25 2.07 4.00 -7.05
C THR A 25 1.61 2.55 -6.98
N ILE A 26 2.55 1.62 -6.91
CA ILE A 26 2.30 0.18 -6.81
C ILE A 26 2.75 -0.30 -5.44
N ARG A 27 1.79 -0.78 -4.65
CA ARG A 27 2.03 -1.37 -3.34
C ARG A 27 2.47 -2.82 -3.49
N PHE A 28 3.49 -3.22 -2.73
CA PHE A 28 3.86 -4.63 -2.61
C PHE A 28 2.74 -5.46 -1.98
N LEU A 29 2.85 -6.78 -2.15
CA LEU A 29 1.93 -7.75 -1.57
C LEU A 29 1.75 -7.46 -0.08
N ASP A 30 0.51 -7.18 0.30
CA ASP A 30 0.16 -6.82 1.66
C ASP A 30 -0.56 -7.94 2.41
N PRO A 31 -1.53 -8.67 1.82
CA PRO A 31 -2.22 -9.74 2.53
C PRO A 31 -1.28 -10.88 2.93
N PRO A 32 -1.57 -11.57 4.06
CA PRO A 32 -0.80 -12.73 4.49
C PRO A 32 -0.99 -13.92 3.55
N LEU A 33 0.00 -14.82 3.50
CA LEU A 33 0.04 -15.90 2.51
C LEU A 33 -1.13 -16.89 2.62
N HIS A 34 -1.74 -17.05 3.79
CA HIS A 34 -2.89 -17.95 3.95
C HIS A 34 -4.12 -17.53 3.12
N GLU A 35 -4.23 -16.26 2.73
CA GLU A 35 -5.33 -15.81 1.85
C GLU A 35 -5.21 -16.33 0.42
N PHE A 36 -4.04 -16.80 0.02
CA PHE A 36 -3.76 -17.29 -1.33
C PHE A 36 -3.75 -18.81 -1.45
N VAL A 37 -4.02 -19.53 -0.36
CA VAL A 37 -4.06 -21.00 -0.39
C VAL A 37 -5.50 -21.51 -0.48
N PRO A 38 -5.73 -22.65 -1.15
CA PRO A 38 -7.06 -23.23 -1.27
C PRO A 38 -7.56 -23.74 0.09
N THR A 39 -8.87 -23.59 0.32
CA THR A 39 -9.57 -24.10 1.49
C THR A 39 -10.37 -25.37 1.18
N GLU A 40 -10.81 -25.53 -0.07
CA GLU A 40 -11.63 -26.65 -0.51
C GLU A 40 -10.77 -27.88 -0.82
N GLU A 41 -11.21 -29.05 -0.39
CA GLU A 41 -10.50 -30.34 -0.56
C GLU A 41 -10.15 -30.64 -2.04
N GLU A 42 -11.07 -30.32 -2.96
CA GLU A 42 -10.87 -30.55 -4.39
C GLU A 42 -9.72 -29.68 -4.94
N ASP A 43 -9.63 -28.42 -4.51
CA ASP A 43 -8.59 -27.50 -4.97
C ASP A 43 -7.24 -27.79 -4.31
N ILE A 44 -7.25 -28.24 -3.05
CA ILE A 44 -6.05 -28.76 -2.38
C ILE A 44 -5.49 -29.97 -3.14
N LYS A 45 -6.35 -30.89 -3.58
CA LYS A 45 -5.95 -32.04 -4.38
C LYS A 45 -5.37 -31.65 -5.74
N LYS A 46 -6.03 -30.71 -6.46
CA LYS A 46 -5.52 -30.17 -7.73
C LYS A 46 -4.14 -29.53 -7.55
N LEU A 47 -3.96 -28.77 -6.46
CA LEU A 47 -2.69 -28.15 -6.13
C LEU A 47 -1.60 -29.17 -5.79
N ALA A 48 -1.96 -30.23 -5.06
CA ALA A 48 -1.05 -31.34 -4.72
C ALA A 48 -0.56 -32.02 -6.00
N ASP A 49 -1.49 -32.40 -6.89
CA ASP A 49 -1.18 -33.02 -8.18
C ASP A 49 -0.28 -32.11 -9.04
N ALA A 50 -0.60 -30.81 -9.13
CA ALA A 50 0.16 -29.83 -9.91
C ALA A 50 1.59 -29.60 -9.37
N GLN A 51 1.81 -29.79 -8.08
CA GLN A 51 3.12 -29.63 -7.43
C GLN A 51 3.89 -30.96 -7.22
N GLY A 52 3.29 -32.11 -7.57
CA GLY A 52 3.88 -33.43 -7.31
C GLY A 52 4.04 -33.73 -5.82
N LYS A 53 3.13 -33.24 -4.99
CA LYS A 53 3.10 -33.43 -3.53
C LYS A 53 1.88 -34.26 -3.12
N THR A 54 1.91 -34.78 -1.89
CA THR A 54 0.70 -35.39 -1.34
C THR A 54 -0.26 -34.33 -0.77
N VAL A 55 -1.53 -34.69 -0.67
CA VAL A 55 -2.56 -33.83 -0.05
C VAL A 55 -2.18 -33.45 1.38
N GLU A 56 -1.64 -34.41 2.16
CA GLU A 56 -1.19 -34.17 3.53
C GLU A 56 -0.05 -33.15 3.59
N GLN A 57 0.88 -33.21 2.63
CA GLN A 57 1.97 -32.23 2.56
C GLN A 57 1.42 -30.82 2.28
N ILE A 58 0.46 -30.70 1.38
CA ILE A 58 -0.19 -29.40 1.09
C ILE A 58 -0.97 -28.92 2.32
N LYS A 59 -1.76 -29.77 2.97
CA LYS A 59 -2.48 -29.40 4.20
C LYS A 59 -1.52 -28.94 5.30
N THR A 60 -0.42 -29.61 5.50
CA THR A 60 0.62 -29.21 6.48
C THR A 60 1.17 -27.82 6.18
N ILE A 61 1.39 -27.49 4.89
CA ILE A 61 1.85 -26.16 4.49
C ILE A 61 0.75 -25.12 4.78
N ILE A 62 -0.50 -25.40 4.41
CA ILE A 62 -1.65 -24.51 4.66
C ILE A 62 -1.78 -24.23 6.17
N ASP A 63 -1.74 -25.28 6.99
CA ASP A 63 -1.84 -25.17 8.45
C ASP A 63 -0.69 -24.33 9.04
N SER A 64 0.52 -24.45 8.48
CA SER A 64 1.67 -23.65 8.90
C SER A 64 1.57 -22.15 8.57
N LEU A 65 0.71 -21.78 7.60
CA LEU A 65 0.46 -20.39 7.21
C LEU A 65 -0.70 -19.77 7.98
N HIS A 66 -1.47 -20.58 8.74
CA HIS A 66 -2.61 -20.07 9.49
C HIS A 66 -2.16 -19.19 10.66
N GLU A 67 -2.77 -18.01 10.79
CA GLU A 67 -2.50 -17.05 11.86
C GLU A 67 -3.77 -16.76 12.66
N PHE A 68 -3.63 -16.57 13.99
CA PHE A 68 -4.76 -16.23 14.88
C PHE A 68 -5.26 -14.80 14.64
N ASN A 69 -4.35 -13.89 14.32
CA ASN A 69 -4.66 -12.50 13.99
C ASN A 69 -3.86 -12.07 12.76
N PRO A 70 -4.35 -12.39 11.54
CA PRO A 70 -3.63 -12.13 10.31
C PRO A 70 -3.39 -10.64 10.05
N MET A 71 -4.29 -9.76 10.51
CA MET A 71 -4.13 -8.32 10.34
C MET A 71 -2.90 -7.75 11.06
N MET A 72 -2.51 -8.39 12.17
CA MET A 72 -1.33 -8.04 12.97
C MET A 72 -0.15 -8.99 12.71
N GLY A 73 -0.28 -9.87 11.73
CA GLY A 73 0.59 -11.01 11.52
C GLY A 73 1.66 -10.82 10.45
N HIS A 74 1.92 -11.92 9.73
CA HIS A 74 2.98 -12.05 8.75
C HIS A 74 2.54 -11.57 7.36
N ARG A 75 2.52 -10.27 7.17
CA ARG A 75 2.11 -9.60 5.94
C ARG A 75 2.97 -8.37 5.65
N GLY A 76 2.77 -7.75 4.48
CA GLY A 76 3.42 -6.50 4.10
C GLY A 76 4.94 -6.56 4.12
N CYS A 77 5.61 -5.58 4.71
CA CYS A 77 7.06 -5.54 4.80
C CYS A 77 7.64 -6.74 5.58
N ARG A 78 6.90 -7.30 6.55
CA ARG A 78 7.34 -8.50 7.30
C ARG A 78 7.49 -9.69 6.38
N LEU A 79 6.56 -9.84 5.41
CA LEU A 79 6.65 -10.85 4.36
C LEU A 79 7.83 -10.59 3.44
N ALA A 80 8.07 -9.34 3.05
CA ALA A 80 9.22 -8.96 2.23
C ALA A 80 10.58 -9.19 2.94
N VAL A 81 10.61 -9.14 4.27
CA VAL A 81 11.80 -9.47 5.06
C VAL A 81 12.08 -10.97 5.07
N THR A 82 11.05 -11.79 5.25
CA THR A 82 11.20 -13.26 5.37
C THR A 82 11.25 -13.98 4.02
N TYR A 83 10.61 -13.42 3.00
CA TYR A 83 10.59 -13.93 1.61
C TYR A 83 11.00 -12.84 0.62
N PRO A 84 12.26 -12.36 0.66
CA PRO A 84 12.72 -11.25 -0.17
C PRO A 84 12.57 -11.53 -1.68
N GLU A 85 12.53 -12.80 -2.08
CA GLU A 85 12.30 -13.21 -3.46
C GLU A 85 10.92 -12.79 -4.00
N ILE A 86 9.91 -12.64 -3.15
CA ILE A 86 8.58 -12.13 -3.55
C ILE A 86 8.70 -10.64 -3.91
N ALA A 87 9.31 -9.84 -3.05
CA ALA A 87 9.49 -8.41 -3.30
C ALA A 87 10.41 -8.14 -4.50
N LYS A 88 11.48 -8.93 -4.68
CA LYS A 88 12.33 -8.86 -5.88
C LYS A 88 11.54 -9.18 -7.15
N MET A 89 10.72 -10.21 -7.13
CA MET A 89 9.86 -10.57 -8.27
C MET A 89 8.89 -9.44 -8.60
N GLN A 90 8.22 -8.86 -7.59
CA GLN A 90 7.32 -7.73 -7.80
C GLN A 90 8.05 -6.49 -8.33
N THR A 91 9.23 -6.18 -7.79
CA THR A 91 10.08 -5.10 -8.30
C THR A 91 10.41 -5.31 -9.77
N SER A 92 10.85 -6.53 -10.16
CA SER A 92 11.11 -6.85 -11.56
C SER A 92 9.88 -6.66 -12.44
N ALA A 93 8.71 -7.12 -12.00
CA ALA A 93 7.46 -6.96 -12.75
C ALA A 93 7.10 -5.48 -12.97
N VAL A 94 7.20 -4.65 -11.93
CA VAL A 94 6.92 -3.20 -11.97
C VAL A 94 7.87 -2.48 -12.92
N ILE A 95 9.18 -2.71 -12.76
CA ILE A 95 10.22 -2.01 -13.54
C ILE A 95 10.22 -2.45 -15.01
N ARG A 96 10.07 -3.75 -15.28
CA ARG A 96 9.99 -4.26 -16.66
C ARG A 96 8.76 -3.72 -17.38
N ALA A 97 7.61 -3.68 -16.71
CA ALA A 97 6.40 -3.08 -17.26
C ALA A 97 6.61 -1.61 -17.62
N ALA A 98 7.17 -0.84 -16.70
CA ALA A 98 7.47 0.58 -16.94
C ALA A 98 8.47 0.77 -18.11
N ILE A 99 9.51 -0.06 -18.21
CA ILE A 99 10.48 -0.03 -19.32
C ILE A 99 9.78 -0.31 -20.65
N ASN A 100 8.91 -1.30 -20.71
CA ASN A 100 8.22 -1.68 -21.94
C ASN A 100 7.30 -0.55 -22.41
N VAL A 101 6.52 0.04 -21.51
CA VAL A 101 5.62 1.15 -21.83
C VAL A 101 6.41 2.42 -22.20
N GLN A 102 7.49 2.74 -21.47
CA GLN A 102 8.36 3.87 -21.81
C GLN A 102 9.00 3.71 -23.20
N LYS A 103 9.36 2.50 -23.60
CA LYS A 103 9.90 2.22 -24.95
C LYS A 103 8.81 2.35 -26.04
N ALA A 104 7.58 1.96 -25.73
CA ALA A 104 6.45 2.09 -26.65
C ALA A 104 5.99 3.55 -26.81
N HIS A 105 6.15 4.36 -25.76
CA HIS A 105 5.76 5.76 -25.69
C HIS A 105 6.93 6.65 -25.23
N PRO A 106 7.90 6.94 -26.10
CA PRO A 106 9.12 7.68 -25.72
C PRO A 106 8.87 9.12 -25.25
N ASP A 107 7.74 9.69 -25.58
CA ASP A 107 7.27 11.02 -25.19
C ASP A 107 6.61 11.09 -23.82
N TRP A 108 6.29 9.92 -23.23
CA TRP A 108 5.75 9.84 -21.88
C TRP A 108 6.87 9.88 -20.83
N ASN A 109 6.51 10.27 -19.61
CA ASN A 109 7.40 10.19 -18.46
C ASN A 109 6.88 9.11 -17.49
N VAL A 110 7.07 7.85 -17.87
CA VAL A 110 6.64 6.73 -17.02
C VAL A 110 7.52 6.68 -15.78
N LYS A 111 6.92 6.95 -14.61
CA LYS A 111 7.62 6.97 -13.34
C LYS A 111 6.96 6.01 -12.35
N PRO A 112 7.53 4.82 -12.13
CA PRO A 112 7.07 3.90 -11.10
C PRO A 112 7.33 4.43 -9.70
N GLU A 113 6.33 4.30 -8.84
CA GLU A 113 6.45 4.53 -7.39
C GLU A 113 6.20 3.21 -6.67
N ILE A 114 7.23 2.65 -6.06
CA ILE A 114 7.14 1.37 -5.33
C ILE A 114 6.87 1.67 -3.86
N MET A 115 5.74 1.16 -3.35
CA MET A 115 5.29 1.40 -1.98
C MET A 115 5.44 0.14 -1.12
N ILE A 116 6.21 0.25 -0.05
CA ILE A 116 6.43 -0.81 0.92
C ILE A 116 5.40 -0.63 2.05
N PRO A 117 4.43 -1.57 2.21
CA PRO A 117 3.39 -1.45 3.22
C PRO A 117 3.86 -1.92 4.60
N LEU A 118 3.12 -1.54 5.64
CA LEU A 118 3.21 -2.05 7.01
C LEU A 118 4.55 -1.79 7.73
N VAL A 119 5.29 -0.78 7.29
CA VAL A 119 6.55 -0.40 7.92
C VAL A 119 6.28 0.24 9.29
N GLY A 120 6.91 -0.30 10.33
CA GLY A 120 6.85 0.22 11.69
C GLY A 120 8.20 0.74 12.22
N ASP A 121 9.30 0.37 11.57
CA ASP A 121 10.66 0.77 11.93
C ASP A 121 11.49 1.11 10.69
N ILE A 122 12.34 2.13 10.79
CA ILE A 122 13.22 2.54 9.68
C ILE A 122 14.12 1.38 9.19
N LYS A 123 14.51 0.47 10.08
CA LYS A 123 15.35 -0.67 9.71
C LYS A 123 14.64 -1.66 8.79
N GLU A 124 13.32 -1.82 8.93
CA GLU A 124 12.51 -2.60 8.00
C GLU A 124 12.55 -1.97 6.61
N LEU A 125 12.31 -0.65 6.54
CA LEU A 125 12.35 0.08 5.27
C LEU A 125 13.74 -0.01 4.61
N LYS A 126 14.81 0.26 5.35
CA LYS A 126 16.19 0.15 4.85
C LYS A 126 16.51 -1.24 4.31
N TYR A 127 16.12 -2.27 5.04
CA TYR A 127 16.38 -3.65 4.66
C TYR A 127 15.68 -4.02 3.36
N VAL A 128 14.39 -3.70 3.26
CA VAL A 128 13.60 -4.01 2.05
C VAL A 128 14.00 -3.12 0.88
N LYS A 129 14.15 -1.81 1.08
CA LYS A 129 14.56 -0.86 0.04
C LYS A 129 15.87 -1.26 -0.61
N LYS A 130 16.83 -1.78 0.14
CA LYS A 130 18.14 -2.21 -0.39
C LYS A 130 17.99 -3.15 -1.58
N PHE A 131 17.28 -4.25 -1.44
CA PHE A 131 17.16 -5.22 -2.54
C PHE A 131 16.12 -4.81 -3.58
N VAL A 132 15.19 -3.91 -3.25
CA VAL A 132 14.31 -3.27 -4.23
C VAL A 132 15.13 -2.43 -5.19
N VAL A 133 15.98 -1.55 -4.67
CA VAL A 133 16.87 -0.69 -5.48
C VAL A 133 17.86 -1.54 -6.29
N GLU A 134 18.53 -2.52 -5.65
CA GLU A 134 19.45 -3.43 -6.35
C GLU A 134 18.75 -4.15 -7.54
N THR A 135 17.50 -4.56 -7.36
CA THR A 135 16.72 -5.24 -8.41
C THR A 135 16.29 -4.27 -9.50
N ALA A 136 15.76 -3.10 -9.13
CA ALA A 136 15.32 -2.09 -10.09
C ALA A 136 16.48 -1.59 -10.96
N ASP A 137 17.61 -1.25 -10.35
CA ASP A 137 18.80 -0.79 -11.05
C ASP A 137 19.36 -1.85 -12.01
N ALA A 138 19.35 -3.13 -11.60
CA ALA A 138 19.77 -4.23 -12.47
C ALA A 138 18.86 -4.40 -13.69
N GLU A 139 17.54 -4.30 -13.54
CA GLU A 139 16.58 -4.38 -14.65
C GLU A 139 16.73 -3.19 -15.61
N ILE A 140 16.90 -1.98 -15.09
CA ILE A 140 17.09 -0.76 -15.88
C ILE A 140 18.42 -0.84 -16.66
N ALA A 141 19.50 -1.26 -16.00
CA ALA A 141 20.81 -1.42 -16.64
C ALA A 141 20.78 -2.49 -17.74
N ALA A 142 20.15 -3.64 -17.48
CA ALA A 142 20.01 -4.72 -18.46
C ALA A 142 19.21 -4.29 -19.69
N ALA A 143 18.21 -3.41 -19.53
CA ALA A 143 17.41 -2.87 -20.62
C ALA A 143 18.10 -1.75 -21.42
N GLY A 144 19.20 -1.18 -20.89
CA GLY A 144 19.95 -0.09 -21.51
C GLY A 144 19.16 1.22 -21.65
N VAL A 145 18.23 1.48 -20.73
CA VAL A 145 17.37 2.67 -20.73
C VAL A 145 17.65 3.57 -19.54
N LYS A 146 17.10 4.79 -19.58
CA LYS A 146 16.98 5.65 -18.41
C LYS A 146 15.53 5.58 -17.95
N LEU A 147 15.31 5.25 -16.70
CA LEU A 147 14.02 5.24 -16.05
C LEU A 147 14.20 5.76 -14.63
N GLU A 148 13.44 6.78 -14.27
CA GLU A 148 13.37 7.27 -12.89
C GLU A 148 12.29 6.48 -12.15
N TYR A 149 12.53 6.15 -10.89
CA TYR A 149 11.56 5.51 -10.01
C TYR A 149 11.72 6.02 -8.57
N GLU A 150 10.71 5.82 -7.77
CA GLU A 150 10.71 6.18 -6.35
C GLU A 150 10.39 4.95 -5.49
N VAL A 151 10.95 4.94 -4.28
CA VAL A 151 10.66 3.92 -3.26
C VAL A 151 10.19 4.62 -2.00
N GLY A 152 8.92 4.50 -1.71
CA GLY A 152 8.30 5.08 -0.52
C GLY A 152 7.65 4.03 0.36
N THR A 153 6.93 4.50 1.35
CA THR A 153 6.27 3.61 2.31
C THR A 153 4.85 4.06 2.64
N MET A 154 4.06 3.10 3.09
CA MET A 154 2.78 3.38 3.72
C MET A 154 3.00 3.76 5.19
N ILE A 155 2.39 4.86 5.61
CA ILE A 155 2.28 5.23 7.04
C ILE A 155 0.92 4.76 7.51
N GLU A 156 0.88 3.60 8.12
CA GLU A 156 -0.36 2.94 8.55
C GLU A 156 -0.23 2.28 9.93
N ILE A 157 0.99 2.25 10.46
CA ILE A 157 1.23 1.85 11.84
C ILE A 157 1.43 3.11 12.70
N PRO A 158 0.75 3.27 13.83
CA PRO A 158 0.92 4.44 14.69
C PRO A 158 2.38 4.75 15.05
N ARG A 159 3.21 3.72 15.30
CA ARG A 159 4.63 3.90 15.54
C ARG A 159 5.34 4.57 14.35
N ALA A 160 5.01 4.22 13.12
CA ALA A 160 5.57 4.85 11.93
C ALA A 160 5.23 6.35 11.86
N ALA A 161 4.00 6.73 12.22
CA ALA A 161 3.62 8.14 12.29
C ALA A 161 4.40 8.91 13.37
N LEU A 162 4.67 8.27 14.50
CA LEU A 162 5.44 8.87 15.63
C LEU A 162 6.95 9.00 15.34
N THR A 163 7.48 8.21 14.42
CA THR A 163 8.91 8.20 14.02
C THR A 163 9.09 8.55 12.54
N ALA A 164 8.18 9.37 12.00
CA ALA A 164 8.16 9.71 10.59
C ALA A 164 9.37 10.54 10.13
N ASP A 165 10.02 11.26 11.03
CA ASP A 165 11.31 11.94 10.81
C ASP A 165 12.41 10.94 10.47
N GLU A 166 12.53 9.84 11.22
CA GLU A 166 13.50 8.79 10.92
C GLU A 166 13.18 8.13 9.56
N ILE A 167 11.92 7.75 9.33
CA ILE A 167 11.49 7.06 8.11
C ILE A 167 11.67 7.94 6.87
N ALA A 168 11.43 9.26 6.99
CA ALA A 168 11.59 10.22 5.89
C ALA A 168 13.04 10.34 5.38
N THR A 169 14.05 9.92 6.16
CA THR A 169 15.44 9.87 5.69
C THR A 169 15.65 8.84 4.58
N GLU A 170 14.77 7.86 4.46
CA GLU A 170 14.87 6.75 3.50
C GLU A 170 13.73 6.73 2.47
N ALA A 171 12.57 7.28 2.80
CA ALA A 171 11.41 7.25 1.92
C ALA A 171 11.41 8.44 0.94
N ASP A 172 11.11 8.17 -0.32
CA ASP A 172 10.90 9.20 -1.33
C ASP A 172 9.49 9.81 -1.21
N PHE A 173 8.52 9.03 -0.73
CA PHE A 173 7.16 9.47 -0.47
C PHE A 173 6.51 8.73 0.70
N PHE A 174 5.45 9.31 1.25
CA PHE A 174 4.53 8.67 2.20
C PHE A 174 3.14 8.53 1.60
N CYS A 175 2.48 7.43 1.90
CA CYS A 175 1.05 7.25 1.66
C CYS A 175 0.37 6.78 2.94
N PHE A 176 -0.64 7.50 3.42
CA PHE A 176 -1.37 7.07 4.60
C PHE A 176 -2.31 5.91 4.25
N GLY A 177 -2.08 4.74 4.85
CA GLY A 177 -2.98 3.59 4.83
C GLY A 177 -3.99 3.70 5.95
N THR A 178 -5.03 4.49 5.74
CA THR A 178 -5.92 4.90 6.84
C THR A 178 -6.83 3.80 7.35
N ASN A 179 -7.03 2.70 6.64
CA ASN A 179 -7.75 1.54 7.17
C ASN A 179 -6.97 0.91 8.33
N ASP A 180 -5.71 0.57 8.13
CA ASP A 180 -4.84 0.00 9.15
C ASP A 180 -4.51 1.02 10.25
N LEU A 181 -4.24 2.27 9.88
CA LEU A 181 -3.99 3.34 10.86
C LEU A 181 -5.18 3.56 11.79
N THR A 182 -6.41 3.54 11.26
CA THR A 182 -7.65 3.63 12.05
C THR A 182 -7.78 2.44 12.98
N GLN A 183 -7.64 1.23 12.43
CA GLN A 183 -7.75 -0.02 13.16
C GLN A 183 -6.79 -0.10 14.35
N MET A 184 -5.54 0.27 14.14
CA MET A 184 -4.51 0.24 15.19
C MET A 184 -4.64 1.41 16.18
N THR A 185 -5.15 2.55 15.74
CA THR A 185 -5.38 3.71 16.63
C THR A 185 -6.55 3.48 17.56
N PHE A 186 -7.66 2.91 17.06
CA PHE A 186 -8.81 2.55 17.88
C PHE A 186 -8.61 1.24 18.65
N GLY A 187 -7.70 0.36 18.22
CA GLY A 187 -7.43 -0.91 18.87
C GLY A 187 -8.50 -1.98 18.62
N PHE A 188 -9.18 -1.95 17.48
CA PHE A 188 -10.11 -3.01 17.06
C PHE A 188 -9.98 -3.33 15.57
N SER A 189 -10.28 -4.59 15.22
CA SER A 189 -10.27 -5.07 13.85
C SER A 189 -11.47 -4.55 13.07
N ARG A 190 -11.23 -4.07 11.85
CA ARG A 190 -12.30 -3.70 10.91
C ARG A 190 -13.26 -4.86 10.63
N ASP A 191 -12.71 -6.07 10.51
CA ASP A 191 -13.49 -7.27 10.18
C ASP A 191 -14.38 -7.72 11.35
N ASP A 192 -13.95 -7.46 12.59
CA ASP A 192 -14.71 -7.80 13.82
C ASP A 192 -15.58 -6.68 14.36
N ALA A 193 -15.33 -5.44 13.98
CA ALA A 193 -15.99 -4.26 14.54
C ALA A 193 -17.50 -4.25 14.32
N GLY A 194 -18.02 -4.89 13.28
CA GLY A 194 -19.46 -5.03 13.02
C GLY A 194 -20.24 -5.68 14.15
N LYS A 195 -19.55 -6.43 15.03
CA LYS A 195 -20.19 -7.08 16.20
C LYS A 195 -20.65 -6.09 17.28
N PHE A 196 -20.07 -4.89 17.34
CA PHE A 196 -20.38 -3.89 18.38
C PHE A 196 -20.65 -2.47 17.85
N LEU A 197 -20.18 -2.10 16.66
CA LEU A 197 -20.33 -0.74 16.12
C LEU A 197 -21.79 -0.28 16.01
N ASN A 198 -22.72 -1.18 15.69
CA ASN A 198 -24.15 -0.83 15.65
C ASN A 198 -24.64 -0.28 17.00
N ALA A 199 -24.26 -0.91 18.11
CA ALA A 199 -24.60 -0.42 19.44
C ALA A 199 -23.95 0.93 19.76
N TYR A 200 -22.76 1.20 19.23
CA TYR A 200 -22.06 2.49 19.34
C TYR A 200 -22.80 3.60 18.59
N TYR A 201 -23.39 3.31 17.43
CA TYR A 201 -24.21 4.27 16.68
C TYR A 201 -25.54 4.53 17.37
N ASP A 202 -26.22 3.48 17.85
CA ASP A 202 -27.50 3.58 18.56
C ASP A 202 -27.37 4.40 19.83
N THR A 203 -26.26 4.25 20.55
CA THR A 203 -25.98 4.99 21.80
C THR A 203 -25.29 6.33 21.56
N LYS A 204 -25.02 6.68 20.31
CA LYS A 204 -24.31 7.92 19.89
C LYS A 204 -22.91 8.07 20.49
N ILE A 205 -22.22 6.96 20.76
CA ILE A 205 -20.78 6.97 21.10
C ILE A 205 -19.99 7.36 19.86
N PHE A 206 -20.33 6.80 18.69
CA PHE A 206 -19.83 7.24 17.40
C PHE A 206 -20.97 7.82 16.57
N GLU A 207 -20.70 8.95 15.90
CA GLU A 207 -21.65 9.54 14.95
C GLU A 207 -21.55 8.91 13.56
N ASN A 208 -20.36 8.42 13.21
CA ASN A 208 -20.06 7.84 11.90
C ASN A 208 -19.17 6.61 12.07
N ASP A 209 -19.17 5.76 11.05
CA ASP A 209 -18.21 4.67 10.93
C ASP A 209 -16.79 5.24 10.75
N PRO A 210 -15.84 4.94 11.66
CA PRO A 210 -14.47 5.45 11.56
C PRO A 210 -13.70 4.88 10.36
N PHE A 211 -14.17 3.82 9.72
CA PHE A 211 -13.60 3.29 8.50
C PHE A 211 -14.15 3.93 7.23
N ALA A 212 -15.33 4.55 7.29
CA ALA A 212 -15.94 5.27 6.19
C ALA A 212 -15.59 6.76 6.18
N LYS A 213 -15.49 7.38 7.37
CA LYS A 213 -15.18 8.78 7.58
C LYS A 213 -13.98 8.90 8.52
N LEU A 214 -12.96 9.64 8.11
CA LEU A 214 -11.72 9.78 8.86
C LEU A 214 -11.95 10.38 10.25
N ASP A 215 -11.45 9.70 11.27
CA ASP A 215 -11.30 10.28 12.61
C ASP A 215 -10.21 11.34 12.59
N GLN A 216 -10.63 12.60 12.52
CA GLN A 216 -9.70 13.74 12.48
C GLN A 216 -9.05 14.02 13.85
N ASN A 217 -9.63 13.52 14.95
CA ASN A 217 -9.17 13.79 16.31
C ASN A 217 -8.04 12.86 16.78
N GLY A 218 -8.06 11.60 16.37
CA GLY A 218 -7.03 10.60 16.70
C GLY A 218 -6.15 10.29 15.50
N VAL A 219 -6.71 9.62 14.49
CA VAL A 219 -5.99 9.24 13.27
C VAL A 219 -5.45 10.46 12.52
N GLY A 220 -6.28 11.51 12.39
CA GLY A 220 -5.86 12.76 11.74
C GLY A 220 -4.72 13.46 12.45
N LYS A 221 -4.64 13.39 13.78
CA LYS A 221 -3.46 13.90 14.52
C LYS A 221 -2.20 13.14 14.22
N LEU A 222 -2.28 11.81 14.08
CA LEU A 222 -1.11 11.01 13.68
C LEU A 222 -0.66 11.35 12.26
N MET A 223 -1.59 11.59 11.34
CA MET A 223 -1.28 12.02 9.98
C MET A 223 -0.57 13.39 9.97
N ASP A 224 -1.14 14.39 10.65
CA ASP A 224 -0.54 15.73 10.76
C ASP A 224 0.84 15.69 11.43
N MET A 225 1.00 14.88 12.46
CA MET A 225 2.29 14.66 13.12
C MET A 225 3.32 14.07 12.17
N ALA A 226 2.95 13.04 11.40
CA ALA A 226 3.86 12.41 10.44
C ALA A 226 4.33 13.40 9.35
N ILE A 227 3.44 14.27 8.87
CA ILE A 227 3.80 15.32 7.90
C ILE A 227 4.77 16.33 8.52
N LYS A 228 4.47 16.82 9.73
CA LYS A 228 5.30 17.80 10.45
C LYS A 228 6.67 17.26 10.83
N LEU A 229 6.81 15.96 11.06
CA LEU A 229 8.06 15.29 11.32
C LEU A 229 8.84 15.00 10.04
N GLY A 230 8.16 14.52 8.99
CA GLY A 230 8.81 14.04 7.78
C GLY A 230 9.24 15.13 6.81
N LYS A 231 8.37 16.10 6.49
CA LYS A 231 8.69 17.17 5.52
C LYS A 231 9.91 18.03 5.86
N PRO A 232 10.20 18.39 7.12
CA PRO A 232 11.43 19.11 7.46
C PRO A 232 12.71 18.31 7.19
N VAL A 233 12.65 16.98 7.33
CA VAL A 233 13.79 16.08 7.09
C VAL A 233 13.98 15.83 5.59
N ASN A 234 12.90 15.60 4.88
CA ASN A 234 12.90 15.45 3.43
C ASN A 234 11.94 16.46 2.77
N PRO A 235 12.44 17.66 2.37
CA PRO A 235 11.61 18.68 1.74
C PRO A 235 10.98 18.27 0.41
N LYS A 236 11.47 17.21 -0.22
CA LYS A 236 10.91 16.64 -1.47
C LYS A 236 9.84 15.57 -1.22
N LEU A 237 9.64 15.21 0.05
CA LEU A 237 8.67 14.19 0.43
C LEU A 237 7.27 14.58 -0.04
N HIS A 238 6.72 13.85 -0.98
CA HIS A 238 5.30 13.99 -1.30
C HIS A 238 4.48 13.00 -0.48
N VAL A 239 3.25 13.39 -0.16
CA VAL A 239 2.42 12.67 0.81
C VAL A 239 1.02 12.52 0.28
N GLY A 240 0.51 11.30 0.28
CA GLY A 240 -0.84 11.00 -0.14
C GLY A 240 -1.62 10.16 0.85
N ILE A 241 -2.84 9.84 0.49
CA ILE A 241 -3.73 8.95 1.23
C ILE A 241 -4.35 7.93 0.29
N CYS A 242 -4.55 6.73 0.77
CA CYS A 242 -5.33 5.70 0.10
C CYS A 242 -6.34 5.06 1.06
N GLY A 243 -7.24 4.27 0.50
CA GLY A 243 -8.32 3.62 1.24
C GLY A 243 -9.66 4.35 1.10
N GLU A 244 -10.63 3.94 1.90
CA GLU A 244 -12.02 4.42 1.80
C GLU A 244 -12.14 5.93 2.06
N HIS A 245 -11.31 6.46 2.96
CA HIS A 245 -11.32 7.88 3.34
C HIS A 245 -10.96 8.83 2.19
N GLY A 246 -10.15 8.37 1.21
CA GLY A 246 -9.82 9.17 0.03
C GLY A 246 -11.01 9.53 -0.86
N GLY A 247 -12.15 8.86 -0.68
CA GLY A 247 -13.41 9.14 -1.38
C GLY A 247 -14.46 9.87 -0.54
N ASP A 248 -14.20 10.14 0.75
CA ASP A 248 -15.11 10.88 1.63
C ASP A 248 -14.82 12.39 1.58
N PRO A 249 -15.82 13.25 1.29
CA PRO A 249 -15.59 14.69 1.13
C PRO A 249 -14.95 15.37 2.34
N SER A 250 -15.37 15.05 3.57
CA SER A 250 -14.83 15.66 4.78
C SER A 250 -13.38 15.22 5.05
N SER A 251 -13.06 13.98 4.70
CA SER A 251 -11.70 13.45 4.79
C SER A 251 -10.78 14.10 3.76
N VAL A 252 -11.25 14.30 2.51
CA VAL A 252 -10.52 15.01 1.47
C VAL A 252 -10.25 16.46 1.87
N GLU A 253 -11.23 17.16 2.43
CA GLU A 253 -11.05 18.52 2.96
C GLU A 253 -9.99 18.56 4.07
N PHE A 254 -10.02 17.61 4.99
CA PHE A 254 -9.02 17.50 6.05
C PHE A 254 -7.62 17.23 5.46
N CYS A 255 -7.49 16.32 4.49
CA CYS A 255 -6.24 16.06 3.79
C CYS A 255 -5.66 17.33 3.15
N HIS A 256 -6.51 18.14 2.52
CA HIS A 256 -6.10 19.44 1.97
C HIS A 256 -5.56 20.38 3.07
N LYS A 257 -6.26 20.47 4.21
CA LYS A 257 -5.85 21.34 5.34
C LYS A 257 -4.50 20.98 5.93
N ILE A 258 -4.18 19.69 6.04
CA ILE A 258 -2.89 19.23 6.57
C ILE A 258 -1.79 19.15 5.51
N GLY A 259 -2.09 19.50 4.25
CA GLY A 259 -1.10 19.65 3.17
C GLY A 259 -0.69 18.35 2.49
N LEU A 260 -1.62 17.42 2.26
CA LEU A 260 -1.40 16.28 1.38
C LEU A 260 -1.31 16.73 -0.07
N ASP A 261 -0.48 16.04 -0.84
CA ASP A 261 -0.23 16.32 -2.24
C ASP A 261 -1.25 15.62 -3.15
N TYR A 262 -1.78 14.46 -2.74
CA TYR A 262 -2.80 13.72 -3.49
C TYR A 262 -3.72 12.88 -2.61
N VAL A 263 -4.88 12.50 -3.17
CA VAL A 263 -5.77 11.48 -2.62
C VAL A 263 -5.99 10.38 -3.65
N SER A 264 -6.04 9.13 -3.19
CA SER A 264 -6.41 7.96 -3.98
C SER A 264 -7.73 7.40 -3.46
N CYS A 265 -8.65 7.06 -4.35
CA CYS A 265 -9.95 6.49 -4.02
C CYS A 265 -10.39 5.50 -5.09
N SER A 266 -11.48 4.77 -4.82
CA SER A 266 -12.08 3.90 -5.83
C SER A 266 -12.52 4.70 -7.07
N PRO A 267 -12.50 4.10 -8.28
CA PRO A 267 -12.85 4.82 -9.52
C PRO A 267 -14.21 5.51 -9.47
N PHE A 268 -15.20 4.89 -8.83
CA PHE A 268 -16.55 5.43 -8.71
C PHE A 268 -16.63 6.69 -7.81
N ARG A 269 -15.64 6.90 -6.95
CA ARG A 269 -15.57 8.06 -6.04
C ARG A 269 -14.74 9.22 -6.59
N VAL A 270 -14.03 9.05 -7.69
CA VAL A 270 -13.18 10.08 -8.29
C VAL A 270 -13.93 11.39 -8.54
N PRO A 271 -15.16 11.42 -9.11
CA PRO A 271 -15.88 12.70 -9.31
C PRO A 271 -16.18 13.42 -8.00
N ILE A 272 -16.53 12.66 -6.94
CA ILE A 272 -16.82 13.22 -5.60
C ILE A 272 -15.54 13.76 -4.97
N ALA A 273 -14.44 13.02 -5.02
CA ALA A 273 -13.15 13.43 -4.47
C ALA A 273 -12.61 14.69 -5.17
N ARG A 274 -12.73 14.78 -6.50
CA ARG A 274 -12.35 15.99 -7.27
C ARG A 274 -13.17 17.20 -6.86
N LEU A 275 -14.49 17.06 -6.70
CA LEU A 275 -15.35 18.13 -6.24
C LEU A 275 -14.98 18.59 -4.83
N ALA A 276 -14.79 17.65 -3.89
CA ALA A 276 -14.40 17.94 -2.52
C ALA A 276 -13.03 18.67 -2.46
N ALA A 277 -12.04 18.23 -3.25
CA ALA A 277 -10.74 18.86 -3.33
C ALA A 277 -10.85 20.31 -3.87
N ALA A 278 -11.68 20.54 -4.90
CA ALA A 278 -11.92 21.88 -5.44
C ALA A 278 -12.62 22.80 -4.40
N GLN A 279 -13.60 22.29 -3.69
CA GLN A 279 -14.27 23.03 -2.61
C GLN A 279 -13.31 23.37 -1.46
N ALA A 280 -12.47 22.41 -1.04
CA ALA A 280 -11.44 22.65 -0.03
C ALA A 280 -10.45 23.74 -0.46
N ALA A 281 -9.99 23.71 -1.70
CA ALA A 281 -9.08 24.72 -2.25
C ALA A 281 -9.70 26.14 -2.32
N ILE A 282 -11.01 26.25 -2.49
CA ILE A 282 -11.74 27.53 -2.48
C ILE A 282 -11.95 28.04 -1.05
N SER A 283 -12.33 27.14 -0.13
CA SER A 283 -12.70 27.50 1.25
C SER A 283 -11.50 27.84 2.13
N ASN A 284 -10.29 27.40 1.75
CA ASN A 284 -9.05 27.61 2.51
C ASN A 284 -8.13 28.66 1.86
N LYS A 285 -8.67 29.50 0.99
CA LYS A 285 -8.02 30.73 0.48
C LYS A 285 -8.18 31.86 1.54
#